data_37135135d529abd0b3eae2b27a1a0689
#
_entry.id   37135135d529abd0b3eae2b27a1a0689
#
_cell.length_a   1.000
_cell.length_b   1.000
_cell.length_c   1.000
_cell.angle_alpha   90.00
_cell.angle_beta   90.00
_cell.angle_gamma   90.00
#
_symmetry.space_group_name_H-M   'P 1'
#
loop_
_entity.id
_entity.type
_entity.pdbx_description
1 polymer ?
#
loop_
_entity_poly.entity_id
_entity_poly.type
_entity_poly.pdbx_seq_one_letter_code
_entity_poly.pdbx_strand_id
1 'polypeptide(L)'
;MKYVVSWQPRSTETEEVQARSLQVFSNWSPSDGTTYLQFLGRIDGSGGFAVVETDDPALIARDVAIFSAFFDMNVYPVLDIAEAARIGGAAVEFRQSV
;
A
#
# COMPACT_ATOMS: atom_id res chain seq x y z
N MET A 1 3.89 10.42 -7.20
CA MET A 1 3.04 9.31 -7.66
C MET A 1 2.40 8.61 -6.47
N LYS A 2 1.19 8.13 -6.63
CA LYS A 2 0.45 7.46 -5.56
C LYS A 2 0.55 5.95 -5.67
N TYR A 3 0.58 5.32 -4.50
CA TYR A 3 0.60 3.86 -4.37
C TYR A 3 -0.43 3.46 -3.31
N VAL A 4 -1.08 2.32 -3.54
CA VAL A 4 -1.88 1.67 -2.50
C VAL A 4 -1.06 0.52 -1.95
N VAL A 5 -0.87 0.52 -0.64
CA VAL A 5 -0.24 -0.57 0.08
C VAL A 5 -1.32 -1.31 0.84
N SER A 6 -1.43 -2.61 0.63
CA SER A 6 -2.33 -3.45 1.42
C SER A 6 -1.52 -4.50 2.17
N TRP A 7 -2.00 -4.88 3.34
CA TRP A 7 -1.35 -5.94 4.12
C TRP A 7 -2.39 -6.84 4.75
N GLN A 8 -2.02 -8.10 4.91
CA GLN A 8 -2.84 -9.12 5.55
C GLN A 8 -1.96 -9.93 6.50
N PRO A 9 -2.46 -10.32 7.69
CA PRO A 9 -1.72 -11.22 8.56
C PRO A 9 -1.42 -12.53 7.84
N ARG A 10 -0.24 -13.10 8.10
CA ARG A 10 0.09 -14.43 7.61
C ARG A 10 -0.80 -15.47 8.31
N SER A 11 -1.05 -16.59 7.63
CA SER A 11 -1.99 -17.63 8.07
C SER A 11 -1.64 -18.27 9.43
N THR A 12 -0.41 -18.11 9.89
CA THR A 12 0.09 -18.70 11.14
C THR A 12 0.33 -17.64 12.21
N GLU A 13 -0.44 -16.56 12.21
CA GLU A 13 -0.28 -15.51 13.20
C GLU A 13 -0.62 -16.02 14.60
N THR A 14 0.26 -15.74 15.57
CA THR A 14 0.11 -16.03 16.99
C THR A 14 0.05 -14.73 17.78
N GLU A 15 -0.36 -14.82 19.06
CA GLU A 15 -0.29 -13.66 19.95
C GLU A 15 1.10 -13.06 20.02
N GLU A 16 2.14 -13.90 20.04
CA GLU A 16 3.54 -13.45 20.10
C GLU A 16 3.92 -12.67 18.85
N VAL A 17 3.53 -13.16 17.67
CA VAL A 17 3.79 -12.47 16.40
C VAL A 17 3.02 -11.17 16.35
N GLN A 18 1.76 -11.16 16.76
CA GLN A 18 0.94 -9.96 16.80
C GLN A 18 1.55 -8.91 17.73
N ALA A 19 1.94 -9.31 18.93
CA ALA A 19 2.56 -8.41 19.90
C ALA A 19 3.87 -7.83 19.36
N ARG A 20 4.67 -8.64 18.69
CA ARG A 20 5.92 -8.18 18.08
C ARG A 20 5.69 -7.21 16.95
N SER A 21 4.72 -7.47 16.09
CA SER A 21 4.39 -6.56 14.99
C SER A 21 3.92 -5.19 15.50
N LEU A 22 3.11 -5.16 16.54
CA LEU A 22 2.68 -3.91 17.18
C LEU A 22 3.84 -3.16 17.81
N GLN A 23 4.79 -3.87 18.39
CA GLN A 23 6.00 -3.30 18.97
C GLN A 23 6.87 -2.63 17.90
N VAL A 24 7.05 -3.29 16.77
CA VAL A 24 7.77 -2.73 15.62
C VAL A 24 7.02 -1.50 15.09
N PHE A 25 5.71 -1.58 14.93
CA PHE A 25 4.89 -0.47 14.46
C PHE A 25 5.01 0.75 15.38
N SER A 26 4.99 0.55 16.69
CA SER A 26 5.06 1.67 17.64
C SER A 26 6.42 2.39 17.63
N ASN A 27 7.47 1.74 17.12
CA ASN A 27 8.80 2.32 16.98
C ASN A 27 9.14 2.74 15.55
N TRP A 28 8.22 2.53 14.62
CA TRP A 28 8.41 2.87 13.22
C TRP A 28 7.87 4.27 12.92
N SER A 29 8.52 4.94 12.01
CA SER A 29 8.01 6.16 11.37
C SER A 29 8.14 6.00 9.86
N PRO A 30 7.20 6.56 9.08
CA PRO A 30 7.32 6.56 7.62
C PRO A 30 8.65 7.15 7.17
N SER A 31 9.20 6.60 6.09
CA SER A 31 10.44 7.13 5.50
C SER A 31 10.26 8.59 5.10
N ASP A 32 11.28 9.42 5.35
CA ASP A 32 11.29 10.79 4.86
C ASP A 32 11.16 10.80 3.34
N GLY A 33 10.29 11.66 2.81
CA GLY A 33 9.98 11.70 1.39
C GLY A 33 8.75 10.90 1.00
N THR A 34 8.08 10.26 1.95
CA THR A 34 6.76 9.65 1.76
C THR A 34 5.70 10.46 2.49
N THR A 35 4.51 10.53 1.91
CA THR A 35 3.33 11.13 2.54
C THR A 35 2.23 10.07 2.59
N TYR A 36 1.84 9.67 3.79
CA TYR A 36 0.72 8.76 3.99
C TYR A 36 -0.58 9.57 4.00
N LEU A 37 -1.29 9.53 2.88
CA LEU A 37 -2.54 10.26 2.70
C LEU A 37 -3.68 9.63 3.49
N GLN A 38 -3.68 8.30 3.56
CA GLN A 38 -4.61 7.52 4.37
C GLN A 38 -3.88 6.30 4.93
N PHE A 39 -4.26 5.90 6.12
CA PHE A 39 -3.70 4.75 6.80
C PHE A 39 -4.84 4.08 7.60
N LEU A 40 -5.36 2.98 7.09
CA LEU A 40 -6.63 2.42 7.51
C LEU A 40 -6.46 0.94 7.90
N GLY A 41 -6.94 0.59 9.09
CA GLY A 41 -7.07 -0.80 9.49
C GLY A 41 -8.46 -1.33 9.16
N ARG A 42 -8.55 -2.60 8.74
CA ARG A 42 -9.84 -3.25 8.54
C ARG A 42 -10.53 -3.48 9.87
N ILE A 43 -11.84 -3.32 9.89
CA ILE A 43 -12.65 -3.53 11.10
C ILE A 43 -12.53 -4.97 11.61
N ASP A 44 -12.37 -5.94 10.68
CA ASP A 44 -12.28 -7.35 11.01
C ASP A 44 -10.89 -7.79 11.52
N GLY A 45 -9.94 -6.85 11.63
CA GLY A 45 -8.59 -7.15 12.07
C GLY A 45 -7.70 -7.86 11.06
N SER A 46 -8.15 -8.03 9.81
CA SER A 46 -7.42 -8.75 8.76
C SER A 46 -6.50 -7.83 7.94
N GLY A 47 -5.75 -6.96 8.62
CA GLY A 47 -4.81 -6.07 7.97
C GLY A 47 -5.41 -4.71 7.64
N GLY A 48 -4.97 -4.11 6.55
CA GLY A 48 -5.42 -2.77 6.21
C GLY A 48 -4.87 -2.26 4.89
N PHE A 49 -5.01 -0.96 4.71
CA PHE A 49 -4.64 -0.26 3.49
C PHE A 49 -3.98 1.07 3.82
N ALA A 50 -3.03 1.47 2.99
CA ALA A 50 -2.48 2.82 3.03
C ALA A 50 -2.48 3.41 1.63
N VAL A 51 -2.70 4.71 1.53
CA VAL A 51 -2.48 5.47 0.29
C VAL A 51 -1.24 6.33 0.53
N VAL A 52 -0.19 6.09 -0.24
CA VAL A 52 1.11 6.72 -0.03
C VAL A 52 1.52 7.47 -1.30
N GLU A 53 1.99 8.68 -1.12
CA GLU A 53 2.54 9.49 -2.21
C GLU A 53 4.04 9.65 -2.03
N THR A 54 4.80 9.40 -3.09
CA THR A 54 6.25 9.60 -3.11
C THR A 54 6.75 9.69 -4.55
N ASP A 55 7.88 10.35 -4.73
CA ASP A 55 8.63 10.35 -5.99
C ASP A 55 9.66 9.23 -6.05
N ASP A 56 9.90 8.55 -4.93
CA ASP A 56 10.88 7.48 -4.83
C ASP A 56 10.23 6.20 -4.28
N PRO A 57 9.87 5.25 -5.17
CA PRO A 57 9.25 4.00 -4.73
C PRO A 57 10.14 3.12 -3.86
N ALA A 58 11.45 3.33 -3.86
CA ALA A 58 12.36 2.61 -2.96
C ALA A 58 12.06 2.89 -1.48
N LEU A 59 11.53 4.08 -1.17
CA LEU A 59 11.13 4.42 0.19
C LEU A 59 9.94 3.57 0.65
N ILE A 60 9.00 3.31 -0.24
CA ILE A 60 7.88 2.39 0.05
C ILE A 60 8.40 0.97 0.24
N ALA A 61 9.30 0.51 -0.62
CA ALA A 61 9.90 -0.81 -0.50
C ALA A 61 10.60 -0.99 0.84
N ARG A 62 11.28 0.05 1.34
CA ARG A 62 11.91 0.03 2.66
C ARG A 62 10.88 -0.16 3.77
N ASP A 63 9.82 0.63 3.77
CA ASP A 63 8.78 0.53 4.80
C ASP A 63 8.07 -0.82 4.75
N VAL A 64 7.75 -1.31 3.55
CA VAL A 64 7.16 -2.63 3.33
C VAL A 64 8.07 -3.75 3.85
N ALA A 65 9.36 -3.66 3.61
CA ALA A 65 10.32 -4.67 4.05
C ALA A 65 10.35 -4.81 5.58
N ILE A 66 10.14 -3.71 6.31
CA ILE A 66 10.08 -3.75 7.78
C ILE A 66 8.94 -4.64 8.28
N PHE A 67 7.79 -4.60 7.60
CA PHE A 67 6.59 -5.32 8.03
C PHE A 67 6.38 -6.67 7.33
N SER A 68 7.12 -6.96 6.28
CA SER A 68 6.94 -8.20 5.51
C SER A 68 7.23 -9.46 6.29
N ALA A 69 7.93 -9.37 7.41
CA ALA A 69 8.13 -10.51 8.32
C ALA A 69 6.82 -10.95 8.99
N PHE A 70 5.83 -10.05 9.12
CA PHE A 70 4.59 -10.30 9.86
C PHE A 70 3.37 -10.40 8.96
N PHE A 71 3.41 -9.73 7.80
CA PHE A 71 2.27 -9.58 6.91
C PHE A 71 2.63 -9.93 5.48
N ASP A 72 1.64 -10.41 4.74
CA ASP A 72 1.71 -10.42 3.27
C ASP A 72 1.41 -9.00 2.79
N MET A 73 2.36 -8.42 2.08
CA MET A 73 2.31 -7.03 1.66
C MET A 73 2.13 -6.95 0.14
N ASN A 74 1.27 -6.04 -0.30
CA ASN A 74 1.08 -5.75 -1.73
C ASN A 74 1.18 -4.25 -1.95
N VAL A 75 1.81 -3.84 -3.05
CA VAL A 75 1.96 -2.44 -3.42
C VAL A 75 1.50 -2.26 -4.85
N TYR A 76 0.56 -1.34 -5.05
CA TYR A 76 -0.02 -1.06 -6.37
C TYR A 76 0.23 0.40 -6.73
N PRO A 77 0.92 0.70 -7.84
CA PRO A 77 0.93 2.05 -8.38
C PRO A 77 -0.47 2.37 -8.90
N VAL A 78 -0.96 3.56 -8.62
CA VAL A 78 -2.31 3.96 -8.98
C VAL A 78 -2.33 5.35 -9.57
N LEU A 79 -3.39 5.64 -10.32
CA LEU A 79 -3.70 6.97 -10.85
C LEU A 79 -5.01 7.45 -10.23
N ASP A 80 -5.19 8.76 -10.14
CA ASP A 80 -6.49 9.30 -9.80
C ASP A 80 -7.52 8.85 -10.84
N ILE A 81 -8.76 8.62 -10.40
CA ILE A 81 -9.78 8.01 -11.27
C ILE A 81 -10.05 8.85 -12.53
N ALA A 82 -9.97 10.16 -12.44
CA ALA A 82 -10.16 11.02 -13.61
C ALA A 82 -9.10 10.78 -14.68
N GLU A 83 -7.84 10.61 -14.27
CA GLU A 83 -6.74 10.29 -15.19
C GLU A 83 -6.90 8.90 -15.80
N ALA A 84 -7.27 7.91 -14.99
CA ALA A 84 -7.53 6.57 -15.48
C ALA A 84 -8.68 6.53 -16.48
N ALA A 85 -9.75 7.30 -16.22
CA ALA A 85 -10.88 7.41 -17.13
C ALA A 85 -10.50 8.09 -18.46
N ARG A 86 -9.65 9.12 -18.43
CA ARG A 86 -9.14 9.79 -19.64
C ARG A 86 -8.35 8.80 -20.50
N ILE A 87 -7.49 8.01 -19.90
CA ILE A 87 -6.71 6.98 -20.62
C ILE A 87 -7.63 5.93 -21.22
N GLY A 88 -8.66 5.50 -20.48
CA GLY A 88 -9.66 4.55 -20.96
C GLY A 88 -10.42 5.08 -22.17
N GLY A 89 -10.80 6.38 -22.15
CA GLY A 89 -11.45 7.04 -23.28
C GLY A 89 -10.57 7.08 -24.52
N ALA A 90 -9.30 7.40 -24.36
CA ALA A 90 -8.33 7.37 -25.45
C ALA A 90 -8.16 5.98 -26.05
N ALA A 91 -8.20 4.94 -25.23
CA ALA A 91 -8.13 3.56 -25.71
C ALA A 91 -9.37 3.18 -26.53
N VAL A 92 -10.56 3.64 -26.13
CA VAL A 92 -11.80 3.43 -26.91
C VAL A 92 -11.68 4.08 -28.27
N GLU A 93 -11.22 5.32 -28.33
CA GLU A 93 -11.02 6.05 -29.60
C GLU A 93 -10.05 5.31 -30.51
N PHE A 94 -8.94 4.82 -29.97
CA PHE A 94 -7.97 4.04 -30.73
C PHE A 94 -8.62 2.79 -31.35
N ARG A 95 -9.35 2.02 -30.55
CA ARG A 95 -10.02 0.82 -31.07
C ARG A 95 -11.04 1.11 -32.15
N GLN A 96 -11.73 2.24 -32.05
CA GLN A 96 -12.72 2.66 -33.07
C GLN A 96 -12.06 3.10 -34.36
N SER A 97 -10.78 3.49 -34.34
CA SER A 97 -10.05 3.94 -35.51
C SER A 97 -9.50 2.81 -36.40
N VAL A 98 -9.53 1.56 -35.89
CA VAL A 98 -9.01 0.40 -36.61
C VAL A 98 -10.01 -0.70 -36.86
#